data_83e8f8b81d240a82d5f0760bc9081a95
#
_entry.id   83e8f8b81d240a82d5f0760bc9081a95
#
_cell.length_a   1.000
_cell.length_b   1.000
_cell.length_c   1.000
_cell.angle_alpha   90.00
_cell.angle_beta   90.00
_cell.angle_gamma   90.00
#
_symmetry.space_group_name_H-M   'P 1'
#
loop_
_entity.id
_entity.type
_entity.pdbx_description
1 polymer ?
#
loop_
_entity_poly.entity_id
_entity_poly.type
_entity_poly.pdbx_seq_one_letter_code
_entity_poly.pdbx_strand_id
1 'polypeptide(L)'
;VIASLKRLGFKHIIEKSDSNSRLSEGLDIGKVYLICGEQKEFYSFLENGVTMLSDPFYGQKTGYFLDQRDARTWVKNHSKDKVVINLFSYSGAFSVSSLIGGAIEVKSIDISQKALDLAEKILSLNDFKGKHFTLKVDVLDYVNQNNDLKNIKDKIIICDPPAFAKNKGALKNATNAYVKLNTKCLSNMNSGDILVSSSCSGLIKMEDFHFILKKASVQSGKKVRILAEFKQSFDHTMMLGFKEGEYLKTLILQVI
;
A
#
# COMPACT_ATOMS: atom_id res chain seq x y z
N VAL A 1 -3.44 29.06 6.76
CA VAL A 1 -3.73 27.83 5.99
C VAL A 1 -5.21 27.78 5.58
N ILE A 2 -6.19 27.77 6.51
CA ILE A 2 -7.64 27.64 6.19
C ILE A 2 -8.11 28.73 5.22
N ALA A 3 -7.79 30.01 5.50
CA ALA A 3 -8.15 31.12 4.64
C ALA A 3 -7.55 30.99 3.22
N SER A 4 -6.31 30.52 3.13
CA SER A 4 -5.65 30.27 1.83
C SER A 4 -6.31 29.15 1.05
N LEU A 5 -6.66 28.04 1.71
CA LEU A 5 -7.38 26.93 1.08
C LEU A 5 -8.76 27.35 0.56
N LYS A 6 -9.50 28.16 1.34
CA LYS A 6 -10.80 28.72 0.89
C LYS A 6 -10.62 29.63 -0.34
N ARG A 7 -9.59 30.48 -0.36
CA ARG A 7 -9.27 31.35 -1.51
C ARG A 7 -8.90 30.55 -2.77
N LEU A 8 -8.27 29.39 -2.61
CA LEU A 8 -7.97 28.44 -3.69
C LEU A 8 -9.18 27.65 -4.18
N GLY A 9 -10.37 27.84 -3.57
CA GLY A 9 -11.60 27.22 -4.00
C GLY A 9 -11.86 25.81 -3.45
N PHE A 10 -11.10 25.38 -2.44
CA PHE A 10 -11.39 24.09 -1.78
C PHE A 10 -12.74 24.15 -1.07
N LYS A 11 -13.65 23.24 -1.46
CA LYS A 11 -15.03 23.18 -0.93
C LYS A 11 -15.12 22.39 0.36
N HIS A 12 -14.25 21.40 0.55
CA HIS A 12 -14.19 20.57 1.75
C HIS A 12 -12.80 20.70 2.38
N ILE A 13 -12.75 21.08 3.64
CA ILE A 13 -11.52 21.22 4.43
C ILE A 13 -11.74 20.47 5.74
N ILE A 14 -10.89 19.49 5.99
CA ILE A 14 -10.94 18.65 7.17
C ILE A 14 -9.59 18.77 7.89
N GLU A 15 -9.65 19.07 9.18
CA GLU A 15 -8.49 19.02 10.06
C GLU A 15 -8.44 17.65 10.73
N LYS A 16 -7.34 16.92 10.55
CA LYS A 16 -7.11 15.62 11.17
C LYS A 16 -5.89 15.71 12.09
N SER A 17 -6.14 15.94 13.37
CA SER A 17 -5.13 16.18 14.41
C SER A 17 -5.10 15.06 15.47
N ASP A 18 -5.54 13.85 15.12
CA ASP A 18 -5.70 12.70 16.01
C ASP A 18 -4.44 11.79 16.10
N SER A 19 -3.30 12.23 15.59
CA SER A 19 -2.05 11.45 15.60
C SER A 19 -1.34 11.51 16.95
N ASN A 20 -0.91 10.34 17.45
CA ASN A 20 -0.07 10.24 18.66
C ASN A 20 1.31 10.90 18.49
N SER A 21 1.79 11.13 17.27
CA SER A 21 3.06 11.83 17.02
C SER A 21 3.05 13.26 17.54
N ARG A 22 1.88 13.88 17.67
CA ARG A 22 1.72 15.24 18.25
C ARG A 22 2.27 15.35 19.67
N LEU A 23 2.12 14.29 20.49
CA LEU A 23 2.65 14.26 21.86
C LEU A 23 4.18 14.41 21.89
N SER A 24 4.89 13.84 20.92
CA SER A 24 6.35 13.96 20.83
C SER A 24 6.82 15.38 20.44
N GLU A 25 5.89 16.20 19.91
CA GLU A 25 6.12 17.60 19.54
C GLU A 25 5.56 18.58 20.59
N GLY A 26 5.10 18.07 21.73
CA GLY A 26 4.51 18.90 22.81
C GLY A 26 3.11 19.43 22.50
N LEU A 27 2.40 18.80 21.56
CA LEU A 27 1.05 19.16 21.16
C LEU A 27 0.04 18.13 21.66
N ASP A 28 -1.14 18.60 22.08
CA ASP A 28 -2.24 17.71 22.47
C ASP A 28 -2.76 16.90 21.26
N ILE A 29 -3.26 15.69 21.54
CA ILE A 29 -3.98 14.89 20.56
C ILE A 29 -5.32 15.60 20.31
N GLY A 30 -5.51 16.07 19.10
CA GLY A 30 -6.74 16.69 18.65
C GLY A 30 -7.79 15.67 18.21
N LYS A 31 -8.88 16.19 17.68
CA LYS A 31 -9.94 15.41 17.02
C LYS A 31 -9.91 15.67 15.52
N VAL A 32 -10.74 14.93 14.80
CA VAL A 32 -10.99 15.21 13.38
C VAL A 32 -12.16 16.19 13.29
N TYR A 33 -11.97 17.31 12.60
CA TYR A 33 -12.99 18.37 12.45
C TYR A 33 -13.24 18.68 10.99
N LEU A 34 -14.52 18.78 10.63
CA LEU A 34 -14.90 19.40 9.37
C LEU A 34 -14.87 20.94 9.54
N ILE A 35 -13.94 21.59 8.86
CA ILE A 35 -13.76 23.05 8.92
C ILE A 35 -14.67 23.76 7.90
N CYS A 36 -14.88 23.14 6.73
CA CYS A 36 -15.68 23.71 5.65
C CYS A 36 -16.26 22.59 4.77
N GLY A 37 -17.46 22.81 4.27
CA GLY A 37 -18.16 21.91 3.35
C GLY A 37 -19.18 21.02 4.03
N GLU A 38 -19.65 20.01 3.33
CA GLU A 38 -20.61 19.02 3.81
C GLU A 38 -19.89 17.78 4.34
N GLN A 39 -20.31 17.26 5.47
CA GLN A 39 -19.80 16.02 6.00
C GLN A 39 -20.36 14.85 5.21
N LYS A 40 -19.44 14.03 4.66
CA LYS A 40 -19.77 12.80 3.94
C LYS A 40 -19.06 11.63 4.60
N GLU A 41 -19.63 10.45 4.48
CA GLU A 41 -18.98 9.21 4.93
C GLU A 41 -17.66 9.00 4.19
N PHE A 42 -17.68 9.22 2.86
CA PHE A 42 -16.52 9.11 1.98
C PHE A 42 -16.46 10.28 1.01
N TYR A 43 -15.25 10.61 0.59
CA TYR A 43 -15.01 11.61 -0.47
C TYR A 43 -14.41 10.91 -1.69
N SER A 44 -15.13 10.98 -2.81
CA SER A 44 -14.68 10.40 -4.08
C SER A 44 -13.71 11.32 -4.80
N PHE A 45 -12.74 10.75 -5.48
CA PHE A 45 -11.79 11.43 -6.36
C PHE A 45 -11.31 10.50 -7.47
N LEU A 46 -10.66 11.05 -8.48
CA LEU A 46 -10.08 10.28 -9.58
C LEU A 46 -8.56 10.18 -9.40
N GLU A 47 -8.04 8.96 -9.46
CA GLU A 47 -6.62 8.68 -9.58
C GLU A 47 -6.35 7.95 -10.90
N ASN A 48 -5.73 8.64 -11.86
CA ASN A 48 -5.41 8.07 -13.20
C ASN A 48 -6.61 7.39 -13.89
N GLY A 49 -7.78 8.03 -13.80
CA GLY A 49 -9.03 7.55 -14.38
C GLY A 49 -9.76 6.48 -13.57
N VAL A 50 -9.28 6.13 -12.39
CA VAL A 50 -9.91 5.19 -11.46
C VAL A 50 -10.63 5.98 -10.37
N THR A 51 -11.90 5.69 -10.11
CA THR A 51 -12.65 6.31 -9.01
C THR A 51 -12.22 5.68 -7.69
N MET A 52 -11.74 6.52 -6.78
CA MET A 52 -11.29 6.13 -5.44
C MET A 52 -12.15 6.82 -4.38
N LEU A 53 -12.16 6.26 -3.17
CA LEU A 53 -12.79 6.85 -1.99
C LEU A 53 -11.73 7.10 -0.91
N SER A 54 -11.87 8.23 -0.22
CA SER A 54 -11.12 8.54 0.99
C SER A 54 -12.07 8.58 2.19
N ASP A 55 -11.65 8.00 3.32
CA ASP A 55 -12.30 8.10 4.63
C ASP A 55 -11.45 9.00 5.56
N PRO A 56 -11.54 10.31 5.49
CA PRO A 56 -10.70 11.19 6.27
C PRO A 56 -11.06 11.21 7.76
N PHE A 57 -12.25 10.76 8.15
CA PHE A 57 -12.69 10.76 9.55
C PHE A 57 -12.20 9.52 10.31
N TYR A 58 -12.33 8.34 9.73
CA TYR A 58 -12.05 7.07 10.42
C TYR A 58 -10.93 6.26 9.76
N GLY A 59 -10.51 6.63 8.55
CA GLY A 59 -9.43 5.97 7.83
C GLY A 59 -8.05 6.29 8.41
N GLN A 60 -7.07 5.50 8.03
CA GLN A 60 -5.68 5.76 8.39
C GLN A 60 -5.15 7.00 7.66
N LYS A 61 -4.24 7.76 8.28
CA LYS A 61 -3.69 9.02 7.75
C LYS A 61 -4.84 9.95 7.26
N THR A 62 -4.81 10.32 6.00
CA THR A 62 -5.84 11.16 5.35
C THR A 62 -7.02 10.35 4.77
N GLY A 63 -7.10 9.04 5.11
CA GLY A 63 -8.13 8.13 4.59
C GLY A 63 -7.77 7.45 3.27
N TYR A 64 -6.62 7.80 2.69
CA TYR A 64 -6.08 7.22 1.47
C TYR A 64 -4.56 7.42 1.40
N PHE A 65 -3.86 6.53 0.70
CA PHE A 65 -2.40 6.57 0.53
C PHE A 65 -2.03 7.09 -0.86
N LEU A 66 -2.04 8.42 -1.04
CA LEU A 66 -1.70 9.10 -2.30
C LEU A 66 -0.25 8.83 -2.73
N ASP A 67 0.63 8.66 -1.77
CA ASP A 67 2.06 8.45 -1.94
C ASP A 67 2.43 7.21 -2.78
N GLN A 68 1.54 6.22 -2.87
CA GLN A 68 1.73 4.98 -3.62
C GLN A 68 1.19 5.02 -5.06
N ARG A 69 0.71 6.16 -5.56
CA ARG A 69 0.06 6.29 -6.88
C ARG A 69 0.91 5.75 -8.03
N ASP A 70 2.21 6.03 -8.05
CA ASP A 70 3.08 5.63 -9.16
C ASP A 70 3.29 4.10 -9.18
N ALA A 71 3.44 3.48 -8.01
CA ALA A 71 3.48 2.02 -7.89
C ALA A 71 2.15 1.37 -8.30
N ARG A 72 0.99 1.97 -7.92
CA ARG A 72 -0.33 1.51 -8.39
C ARG A 72 -0.48 1.62 -9.89
N THR A 73 0.00 2.72 -10.49
CA THR A 73 -0.02 2.91 -11.95
C THR A 73 0.80 1.84 -12.65
N TRP A 74 1.97 1.51 -12.12
CA TRP A 74 2.79 0.43 -12.67
C TRP A 74 2.03 -0.91 -12.59
N VAL A 75 1.46 -1.24 -11.44
CA VAL A 75 0.67 -2.47 -11.25
C VAL A 75 -0.50 -2.51 -12.22
N LYS A 76 -1.28 -1.43 -12.35
CA LYS A 76 -2.37 -1.32 -13.33
C LYS A 76 -1.91 -1.71 -14.73
N ASN A 77 -0.79 -1.16 -15.18
CA ASN A 77 -0.28 -1.36 -16.54
C ASN A 77 0.29 -2.77 -16.79
N HIS A 78 0.53 -3.57 -15.74
CA HIS A 78 1.13 -4.91 -15.83
C HIS A 78 0.21 -6.03 -15.33
N SER A 79 -1.05 -5.71 -14.98
CA SER A 79 -2.00 -6.68 -14.41
C SER A 79 -2.81 -7.44 -15.46
N LYS A 80 -2.74 -7.08 -16.75
CA LYS A 80 -3.53 -7.72 -17.81
C LYS A 80 -3.29 -9.23 -17.82
N ASP A 81 -4.40 -9.99 -17.81
CA ASP A 81 -4.45 -11.45 -17.86
C ASP A 81 -3.77 -12.15 -16.66
N LYS A 82 -3.51 -11.43 -15.56
CA LYS A 82 -2.86 -11.97 -14.36
C LYS A 82 -3.83 -12.17 -13.20
N VAL A 83 -3.44 -13.06 -12.29
CA VAL A 83 -4.02 -13.16 -10.94
C VAL A 83 -3.23 -12.25 -10.01
N VAL A 84 -3.90 -11.41 -9.23
CA VAL A 84 -3.26 -10.49 -8.29
C VAL A 84 -3.65 -10.83 -6.86
N ILE A 85 -2.65 -10.99 -6.00
CA ILE A 85 -2.82 -11.22 -4.56
C ILE A 85 -2.35 -9.96 -3.83
N ASN A 86 -3.30 -9.19 -3.30
CA ASN A 86 -3.01 -7.93 -2.61
C ASN A 86 -3.02 -8.17 -1.09
N LEU A 87 -1.84 -8.27 -0.51
CA LEU A 87 -1.60 -8.47 0.91
C LEU A 87 -1.57 -7.12 1.64
N PHE A 88 -2.20 -7.03 2.82
CA PHE A 88 -2.40 -5.78 3.55
C PHE A 88 -3.18 -4.77 2.70
N SER A 89 -4.26 -5.26 2.09
CA SER A 89 -4.91 -4.56 0.98
C SER A 89 -5.56 -3.23 1.38
N TYR A 90 -5.81 -3.01 2.68
CA TYR A 90 -6.50 -1.84 3.20
C TYR A 90 -7.80 -1.58 2.38
N SER A 91 -8.01 -0.35 1.90
CA SER A 91 -9.16 0.04 1.07
C SER A 91 -9.10 -0.47 -0.39
N GLY A 92 -8.21 -1.39 -0.72
CA GLY A 92 -8.16 -2.06 -2.02
C GLY A 92 -7.67 -1.20 -3.19
N ALA A 93 -6.94 -0.11 -2.94
CA ALA A 93 -6.49 0.78 -4.01
C ALA A 93 -5.62 0.06 -5.08
N PHE A 94 -4.73 -0.82 -4.67
CA PHE A 94 -4.01 -1.69 -5.62
C PHE A 94 -4.93 -2.70 -6.31
N SER A 95 -5.93 -3.23 -5.59
CA SER A 95 -6.86 -4.21 -6.14
C SER A 95 -7.71 -3.64 -7.26
N VAL A 96 -8.33 -2.46 -7.04
CA VAL A 96 -9.14 -1.81 -8.08
C VAL A 96 -8.26 -1.39 -9.26
N SER A 97 -7.05 -0.88 -9.01
CA SER A 97 -6.10 -0.56 -10.09
C SER A 97 -5.74 -1.78 -10.92
N SER A 98 -5.52 -2.94 -10.29
CA SER A 98 -5.24 -4.20 -10.97
C SER A 98 -6.40 -4.67 -11.84
N LEU A 99 -7.64 -4.60 -11.34
CA LEU A 99 -8.84 -5.00 -12.10
C LEU A 99 -9.08 -4.10 -13.30
N ILE A 100 -8.94 -2.79 -13.13
CA ILE A 100 -9.01 -1.82 -14.25
C ILE A 100 -7.88 -2.09 -15.25
N GLY A 101 -6.72 -2.55 -14.78
CA GLY A 101 -5.59 -2.97 -15.62
C GLY A 101 -5.79 -4.30 -16.35
N GLY A 102 -6.93 -4.97 -16.17
CA GLY A 102 -7.29 -6.20 -16.86
C GLY A 102 -6.87 -7.48 -16.13
N ALA A 103 -6.64 -7.43 -14.81
CA ALA A 103 -6.46 -8.64 -14.00
C ALA A 103 -7.69 -9.54 -14.14
N ILE A 104 -7.46 -10.86 -14.29
CA ILE A 104 -8.55 -11.84 -14.40
C ILE A 104 -9.16 -12.19 -13.04
N GLU A 105 -8.34 -12.10 -11.99
CA GLU A 105 -8.76 -12.32 -10.60
C GLU A 105 -7.91 -11.47 -9.66
N VAL A 106 -8.52 -10.88 -8.65
CA VAL A 106 -7.83 -10.18 -7.56
C VAL A 106 -8.34 -10.68 -6.22
N LYS A 107 -7.42 -10.99 -5.31
CA LYS A 107 -7.72 -11.31 -3.90
C LYS A 107 -7.19 -10.20 -3.02
N SER A 108 -8.08 -9.51 -2.31
CA SER A 108 -7.75 -8.51 -1.28
C SER A 108 -7.72 -9.17 0.09
N ILE A 109 -6.58 -9.13 0.74
CA ILE A 109 -6.36 -9.79 2.04
C ILE A 109 -5.99 -8.76 3.07
N ASP A 110 -6.80 -8.64 4.12
CA ASP A 110 -6.58 -7.72 5.23
C ASP A 110 -7.22 -8.28 6.52
N ILE A 111 -6.73 -7.87 7.67
CA ILE A 111 -7.30 -8.22 8.96
C ILE A 111 -8.55 -7.37 9.28
N SER A 112 -8.68 -6.19 8.67
CA SER A 112 -9.74 -5.22 8.91
C SER A 112 -10.94 -5.45 7.98
N GLN A 113 -12.04 -5.94 8.51
CA GLN A 113 -13.30 -6.05 7.75
C GLN A 113 -13.74 -4.69 7.19
N LYS A 114 -13.64 -3.62 8.02
CA LYS A 114 -14.01 -2.27 7.58
C LYS A 114 -13.21 -1.80 6.34
N ALA A 115 -11.93 -2.17 6.28
CA ALA A 115 -11.09 -1.83 5.13
C ALA A 115 -11.51 -2.63 3.88
N LEU A 116 -11.84 -3.91 4.04
CA LEU A 116 -12.35 -4.76 2.95
C LEU A 116 -13.73 -4.28 2.46
N ASP A 117 -14.63 -3.86 3.35
CA ASP A 117 -15.93 -3.30 2.99
C ASP A 117 -15.77 -2.00 2.18
N LEU A 118 -14.79 -1.17 2.53
CA LEU A 118 -14.46 0.03 1.75
C LEU A 118 -13.89 -0.34 0.37
N ALA A 119 -13.08 -1.39 0.28
CA ALA A 119 -12.58 -1.90 -0.99
C ALA A 119 -13.73 -2.34 -1.92
N GLU A 120 -14.73 -3.06 -1.41
CA GLU A 120 -15.92 -3.44 -2.18
C GLU A 120 -16.72 -2.20 -2.65
N LYS A 121 -16.86 -1.18 -1.80
CA LYS A 121 -17.50 0.08 -2.20
C LYS A 121 -16.73 0.77 -3.34
N ILE A 122 -15.39 0.85 -3.27
CA ILE A 122 -14.57 1.44 -4.33
C ILE A 122 -14.72 0.65 -5.63
N LEU A 123 -14.71 -0.67 -5.55
CA LEU A 123 -14.87 -1.55 -6.71
C LEU A 123 -16.21 -1.34 -7.40
N SER A 124 -17.30 -1.18 -6.65
CA SER A 124 -18.64 -0.94 -7.20
C SER A 124 -18.77 0.38 -7.98
N LEU A 125 -17.82 1.29 -7.85
CA LEU A 125 -17.78 2.58 -8.56
C LEU A 125 -16.97 2.52 -9.88
N ASN A 126 -16.45 1.36 -10.22
CA ASN A 126 -15.55 1.19 -11.37
C ASN A 126 -15.99 -0.01 -12.23
N ASP A 127 -15.81 0.10 -13.53
CA ASP A 127 -16.10 -0.98 -14.47
C ASP A 127 -14.86 -1.85 -14.73
N PHE A 128 -14.99 -3.15 -14.56
CA PHE A 128 -13.94 -4.13 -14.83
C PHE A 128 -14.56 -5.50 -15.15
N LYS A 129 -13.76 -6.41 -15.72
CA LYS A 129 -14.23 -7.74 -16.13
C LYS A 129 -13.75 -8.87 -15.21
N GLY A 130 -12.66 -8.66 -14.47
CA GLY A 130 -12.07 -9.66 -13.60
C GLY A 130 -12.93 -10.00 -12.38
N LYS A 131 -12.56 -11.05 -11.67
CA LYS A 131 -13.21 -11.46 -10.41
C LYS A 131 -12.50 -10.81 -9.23
N HIS A 132 -13.24 -10.43 -8.20
CA HIS A 132 -12.69 -9.94 -6.94
C HIS A 132 -13.14 -10.80 -5.77
N PHE A 133 -12.23 -11.04 -4.84
CA PHE A 133 -12.50 -11.73 -3.58
C PHE A 133 -11.84 -10.99 -2.42
N THR A 134 -12.55 -10.87 -1.32
CA THR A 134 -12.03 -10.35 -0.05
C THR A 134 -11.82 -11.50 0.94
N LEU A 135 -10.72 -11.48 1.67
CA LEU A 135 -10.43 -12.43 2.74
C LEU A 135 -9.98 -11.67 3.99
N LYS A 136 -10.80 -11.78 5.04
CA LYS A 136 -10.46 -11.28 6.37
C LYS A 136 -9.62 -12.32 7.11
N VAL A 137 -8.29 -12.15 7.06
CA VAL A 137 -7.34 -13.04 7.73
C VAL A 137 -6.04 -12.30 8.01
N ASP A 138 -5.29 -12.75 9.00
CA ASP A 138 -3.92 -12.27 9.19
C ASP A 138 -3.06 -12.68 7.99
N VAL A 139 -2.31 -11.72 7.43
CA VAL A 139 -1.52 -11.95 6.22
C VAL A 139 -0.40 -12.97 6.44
N LEU A 140 0.22 -12.99 7.64
CA LEU A 140 1.26 -13.98 7.93
C LEU A 140 0.68 -15.39 7.97
N ASP A 141 -0.52 -15.55 8.53
CA ASP A 141 -1.23 -16.84 8.52
C ASP A 141 -1.58 -17.24 7.09
N TYR A 142 -2.11 -16.32 6.29
CA TYR A 142 -2.44 -16.57 4.90
C TYR A 142 -1.26 -17.06 4.07
N VAL A 143 -0.11 -16.36 4.11
CA VAL A 143 1.07 -16.75 3.32
C VAL A 143 1.79 -17.99 3.85
N ASN A 144 1.58 -18.34 5.14
CA ASN A 144 2.16 -19.55 5.73
C ASN A 144 1.35 -20.80 5.44
N GLN A 145 0.01 -20.70 5.43
CA GLN A 145 -0.90 -21.86 5.36
C GLN A 145 -1.40 -22.14 3.95
N ASN A 146 -1.33 -21.17 3.03
CA ASN A 146 -1.91 -21.29 1.71
C ASN A 146 -0.90 -21.85 0.69
N ASN A 147 -0.81 -23.18 0.65
CA ASN A 147 0.03 -23.88 -0.32
C ASN A 147 -0.46 -23.73 -1.79
N ASP A 148 -1.75 -23.37 -1.99
CA ASP A 148 -2.34 -23.22 -3.33
C ASP A 148 -1.79 -22.00 -4.08
N LEU A 149 -1.17 -21.03 -3.38
CA LEU A 149 -0.52 -19.90 -4.02
C LEU A 149 0.53 -20.33 -5.05
N LYS A 150 1.22 -21.45 -4.82
CA LYS A 150 2.21 -21.99 -5.76
C LYS A 150 1.58 -22.51 -7.05
N ASN A 151 0.33 -22.94 -7.01
CA ASN A 151 -0.39 -23.48 -8.16
C ASN A 151 -0.88 -22.38 -9.12
N ILE A 152 -0.96 -21.15 -8.64
CA ILE A 152 -1.32 -19.98 -9.47
C ILE A 152 -0.11 -19.61 -10.32
N LYS A 153 -0.28 -19.56 -11.64
CA LYS A 153 0.74 -19.09 -12.59
C LYS A 153 0.48 -17.64 -12.97
N ASP A 154 1.51 -16.96 -13.47
CA ASP A 154 1.43 -15.58 -13.96
C ASP A 154 0.77 -14.62 -12.98
N LYS A 155 1.20 -14.68 -11.71
CA LYS A 155 0.63 -13.85 -10.66
C LYS A 155 1.49 -12.65 -10.30
N ILE A 156 0.82 -11.66 -9.74
CA ILE A 156 1.44 -10.54 -9.03
C ILE A 156 1.09 -10.67 -7.54
N ILE A 157 2.09 -10.70 -6.68
CA ILE A 157 1.88 -10.56 -5.22
C ILE A 157 2.25 -9.14 -4.83
N ILE A 158 1.33 -8.42 -4.22
CA ILE A 158 1.56 -7.10 -3.64
C ILE A 158 1.71 -7.28 -2.14
N CYS A 159 2.82 -6.83 -1.59
CA CYS A 159 3.20 -6.95 -0.19
C CYS A 159 3.54 -5.54 0.36
N ASP A 160 2.53 -4.85 0.89
CA ASP A 160 2.62 -3.50 1.43
C ASP A 160 2.23 -3.46 2.92
N PRO A 161 3.08 -4.03 3.80
CA PRO A 161 2.79 -4.12 5.22
C PRO A 161 2.84 -2.74 5.91
N PRO A 162 2.19 -2.59 7.07
CA PRO A 162 2.36 -1.42 7.91
C PRO A 162 3.82 -1.24 8.34
N ALA A 163 4.20 -0.03 8.74
CA ALA A 163 5.57 0.26 9.19
C ALA A 163 5.95 -0.58 10.42
N PHE A 164 6.89 -1.52 10.25
CA PHE A 164 7.39 -2.36 11.33
C PHE A 164 8.39 -1.64 12.23
N ALA A 165 9.15 -0.65 11.71
CA ALA A 165 10.10 0.14 12.48
C ALA A 165 9.50 1.50 12.87
N LYS A 166 9.01 1.62 14.10
CA LYS A 166 8.48 2.88 14.65
C LYS A 166 9.56 3.71 15.41
N ASN A 167 10.65 3.07 15.83
CA ASN A 167 11.78 3.69 16.52
C ASN A 167 13.07 2.92 16.23
N LYS A 168 14.23 3.52 16.55
CA LYS A 168 15.55 2.92 16.31
C LYS A 168 15.74 1.56 17.00
N GLY A 169 15.21 1.38 18.19
CA GLY A 169 15.30 0.11 18.94
C GLY A 169 14.58 -1.05 18.25
N ALA A 170 13.54 -0.75 17.47
CA ALA A 170 12.77 -1.76 16.73
C ALA A 170 13.39 -2.13 15.37
N LEU A 171 14.44 -1.44 14.91
CA LEU A 171 14.97 -1.57 13.55
C LEU A 171 15.40 -3.01 13.20
N LYS A 172 16.13 -3.68 14.09
CA LYS A 172 16.59 -5.07 13.90
C LYS A 172 15.40 -6.04 13.75
N ASN A 173 14.41 -5.91 14.62
CA ASN A 173 13.21 -6.76 14.59
C ASN A 173 12.38 -6.48 13.34
N ALA A 174 12.23 -5.21 12.96
CA ALA A 174 11.55 -4.81 11.74
C ALA A 174 12.23 -5.36 10.49
N THR A 175 13.57 -5.25 10.40
CA THR A 175 14.35 -5.84 9.32
C THR A 175 14.08 -7.34 9.19
N ASN A 176 14.12 -8.06 10.31
CA ASN A 176 13.84 -9.50 10.31
C ASN A 176 12.39 -9.83 9.89
N ALA A 177 11.43 -9.02 10.33
CA ALA A 177 10.02 -9.18 9.95
C ALA A 177 9.83 -8.99 8.43
N TYR A 178 10.42 -7.94 7.85
CA TYR A 178 10.41 -7.74 6.38
C TYR A 178 11.08 -8.89 5.64
N VAL A 179 12.24 -9.38 6.11
CA VAL A 179 12.92 -10.54 5.51
C VAL A 179 12.00 -11.75 5.54
N LYS A 180 11.44 -12.08 6.71
CA LYS A 180 10.56 -13.25 6.88
C LYS A 180 9.32 -13.18 5.97
N LEU A 181 8.64 -12.04 5.94
CA LEU A 181 7.45 -11.82 5.13
C LEU A 181 7.76 -11.98 3.63
N ASN A 182 8.78 -11.28 3.13
CA ASN A 182 9.18 -11.36 1.73
C ASN A 182 9.71 -12.75 1.33
N THR A 183 10.42 -13.46 2.24
CA THR A 183 10.82 -14.86 2.02
C THR A 183 9.57 -15.72 1.79
N LYS A 184 8.52 -15.56 2.59
CA LYS A 184 7.28 -16.32 2.43
C LYS A 184 6.56 -15.99 1.12
N CYS A 185 6.49 -14.71 0.75
CA CYS A 185 5.94 -14.30 -0.54
C CYS A 185 6.71 -15.00 -1.68
N LEU A 186 8.02 -14.85 -1.73
CA LEU A 186 8.88 -15.44 -2.77
C LEU A 186 8.82 -16.97 -2.80
N SER A 187 8.73 -17.64 -1.65
CA SER A 187 8.61 -19.11 -1.58
C SER A 187 7.33 -19.64 -2.25
N ASN A 188 6.30 -18.80 -2.37
CA ASN A 188 5.02 -19.10 -3.03
C ASN A 188 4.97 -18.67 -4.50
N MET A 189 6.10 -18.24 -5.09
CA MET A 189 6.16 -17.71 -6.45
C MET A 189 6.91 -18.63 -7.39
N ASN A 190 6.56 -18.56 -8.66
CA ASN A 190 7.16 -19.30 -9.76
C ASN A 190 7.97 -18.35 -10.66
N SER A 191 8.80 -18.92 -11.55
CA SER A 191 9.47 -18.11 -12.58
C SER A 191 8.43 -17.34 -13.41
N GLY A 192 8.70 -16.06 -13.67
CA GLY A 192 7.78 -15.13 -14.34
C GLY A 192 6.90 -14.31 -13.40
N ASP A 193 6.58 -14.81 -12.21
CA ASP A 193 5.75 -14.10 -11.23
C ASP A 193 6.40 -12.80 -10.75
N ILE A 194 5.58 -11.84 -10.36
CA ILE A 194 6.02 -10.49 -9.95
C ILE A 194 5.68 -10.25 -8.48
N LEU A 195 6.67 -9.82 -7.71
CA LEU A 195 6.50 -9.32 -6.34
C LEU A 195 6.61 -7.80 -6.33
N VAL A 196 5.56 -7.13 -5.88
CA VAL A 196 5.56 -5.70 -5.55
C VAL A 196 5.72 -5.59 -4.05
N SER A 197 6.91 -5.24 -3.57
CA SER A 197 7.19 -5.15 -2.14
C SER A 197 7.44 -3.72 -1.71
N SER A 198 6.75 -3.27 -0.66
CA SER A 198 6.85 -1.90 -0.15
C SER A 198 7.26 -1.85 1.32
N SER A 199 7.83 -0.71 1.69
CA SER A 199 8.09 -0.33 3.08
C SER A 199 7.89 1.18 3.25
N CYS A 200 7.00 1.57 4.17
CA CYS A 200 6.80 2.95 4.58
C CYS A 200 7.56 3.31 5.88
N SER A 201 8.50 2.48 6.32
CA SER A 201 9.33 2.75 7.50
C SER A 201 10.43 3.76 7.18
N GLY A 202 10.37 4.98 7.68
CA GLY A 202 11.38 6.03 7.44
C GLY A 202 12.78 5.68 7.95
N LEU A 203 12.89 4.77 8.92
CA LEU A 203 14.17 4.29 9.46
C LEU A 203 14.86 3.24 8.57
N ILE A 204 14.16 2.63 7.64
CA ILE A 204 14.70 1.69 6.65
C ILE A 204 15.00 2.51 5.40
N LYS A 205 16.26 2.63 5.01
CA LYS A 205 16.65 3.31 3.77
C LYS A 205 16.46 2.40 2.56
N MET A 206 16.53 2.94 1.35
CA MET A 206 16.40 2.15 0.12
C MET A 206 17.45 1.02 0.06
N GLU A 207 18.69 1.32 0.43
CA GLU A 207 19.79 0.35 0.49
C GLU A 207 19.51 -0.80 1.47
N ASP A 208 18.97 -0.48 2.66
CA ASP A 208 18.55 -1.49 3.64
C ASP A 208 17.43 -2.36 3.07
N PHE A 209 16.50 -1.76 2.32
CA PHE A 209 15.39 -2.49 1.73
C PHE A 209 15.86 -3.42 0.60
N HIS A 210 16.81 -2.99 -0.22
CA HIS A 210 17.51 -3.88 -1.17
C HIS A 210 18.17 -5.06 -0.46
N PHE A 211 18.86 -4.80 0.66
CA PHE A 211 19.50 -5.86 1.44
C PHE A 211 18.47 -6.84 2.03
N ILE A 212 17.33 -6.34 2.53
CA ILE A 212 16.21 -7.15 3.04
C ILE A 212 15.71 -8.09 1.94
N LEU A 213 15.42 -7.56 0.76
CA LEU A 213 14.88 -8.33 -0.36
C LEU A 213 15.90 -9.32 -0.94
N LYS A 214 17.20 -8.95 -0.98
CA LYS A 214 18.29 -9.88 -1.31
C LYS A 214 18.33 -11.04 -0.32
N LYS A 215 18.25 -10.78 0.98
CA LYS A 215 18.19 -11.83 2.01
C LYS A 215 16.97 -12.74 1.82
N ALA A 216 15.80 -12.15 1.56
CA ALA A 216 14.58 -12.91 1.30
C ALA A 216 14.69 -13.80 0.06
N SER A 217 15.30 -13.30 -1.02
CA SER A 217 15.59 -14.05 -2.24
C SER A 217 16.46 -15.28 -1.95
N VAL A 218 17.56 -15.10 -1.23
CA VAL A 218 18.45 -16.20 -0.84
C VAL A 218 17.72 -17.23 0.03
N GLN A 219 17.00 -16.79 1.07
CA GLN A 219 16.28 -17.67 1.98
C GLN A 219 15.13 -18.44 1.32
N SER A 220 14.50 -17.87 0.31
CA SER A 220 13.44 -18.54 -0.46
C SER A 220 13.97 -19.48 -1.55
N GLY A 221 15.28 -19.46 -1.83
CA GLY A 221 15.88 -20.17 -2.94
C GLY A 221 15.49 -19.61 -4.32
N LYS A 222 14.95 -18.39 -4.38
CA LYS A 222 14.50 -17.76 -5.63
C LYS A 222 15.51 -16.72 -6.10
N LYS A 223 15.81 -16.75 -7.39
CA LYS A 223 16.54 -15.66 -8.05
C LYS A 223 15.53 -14.63 -8.53
N VAL A 224 15.83 -13.35 -8.33
CA VAL A 224 14.94 -12.26 -8.72
C VAL A 224 15.71 -11.18 -9.46
N ARG A 225 15.04 -10.49 -10.38
CA ARG A 225 15.53 -9.25 -11.00
C ARG A 225 14.63 -8.08 -10.63
N ILE A 226 15.19 -6.90 -10.54
CA ILE A 226 14.44 -5.67 -10.30
C ILE A 226 13.88 -5.19 -11.63
N LEU A 227 12.57 -4.97 -11.70
CA LEU A 227 11.89 -4.39 -12.87
C LEU A 227 11.72 -2.87 -12.72
N ALA A 228 11.44 -2.40 -11.50
CA ALA A 228 11.27 -0.98 -11.20
C ALA A 228 11.48 -0.70 -9.71
N GLU A 229 11.77 0.57 -9.41
CA GLU A 229 11.86 1.12 -8.06
C GLU A 229 11.05 2.40 -8.00
N PHE A 230 10.28 2.56 -6.92
CA PHE A 230 9.49 3.75 -6.65
C PHE A 230 9.77 4.26 -5.24
N LYS A 231 9.74 5.57 -5.10
CA LYS A 231 9.59 6.31 -3.85
C LYS A 231 8.17 6.84 -3.77
N GLN A 232 7.90 7.75 -2.85
CA GLN A 232 6.63 8.48 -2.83
C GLN A 232 6.42 9.25 -4.13
N SER A 233 5.16 9.33 -4.56
CA SER A 233 4.78 10.03 -5.79
C SER A 233 5.13 11.53 -5.76
N PHE A 234 5.19 12.14 -6.92
CA PHE A 234 5.71 13.52 -7.12
C PHE A 234 5.00 14.61 -6.31
N ASP A 235 3.76 14.38 -5.87
CA ASP A 235 3.01 15.29 -5.00
C ASP A 235 3.43 15.24 -3.51
N HIS A 236 4.28 14.27 -3.15
CA HIS A 236 4.95 14.16 -1.85
C HIS A 236 6.39 14.66 -1.98
N THR A 237 6.53 15.96 -2.30
CA THR A 237 7.83 16.61 -2.49
C THR A 237 8.65 16.64 -1.21
N MET A 238 9.96 16.61 -1.37
CA MET A 238 10.91 16.72 -0.26
C MET A 238 11.77 17.99 -0.44
N MET A 239 12.12 18.61 0.67
CA MET A 239 13.14 19.65 0.64
C MET A 239 14.52 19.02 0.44
N LEU A 240 15.36 19.65 -0.36
CA LEU A 240 16.74 19.21 -0.55
C LEU A 240 17.46 19.18 0.82
N GLY A 241 18.06 18.02 1.13
CA GLY A 241 18.76 17.80 2.40
C GLY A 241 17.86 17.28 3.54
N PHE A 242 16.53 17.25 3.38
CA PHE A 242 15.59 16.70 4.37
C PHE A 242 15.37 15.19 4.14
N LYS A 243 16.28 14.38 4.67
CA LYS A 243 16.30 12.92 4.45
C LYS A 243 15.11 12.19 5.08
N GLU A 244 14.47 12.77 6.08
CA GLU A 244 13.29 12.23 6.74
C GLU A 244 12.07 12.15 5.80
N GLY A 245 12.08 12.97 4.73
CA GLY A 245 11.08 12.89 3.67
C GLY A 245 11.16 11.62 2.83
N GLU A 246 12.28 10.90 2.82
CA GLU A 246 12.43 9.62 2.10
C GLU A 246 11.92 8.45 2.94
N TYR A 247 10.61 8.27 3.04
CA TYR A 247 10.01 7.25 3.89
C TYR A 247 9.44 6.05 3.13
N LEU A 248 9.02 6.22 1.87
CA LEU A 248 8.42 5.16 1.06
C LEU A 248 9.44 4.54 0.11
N LYS A 249 9.48 3.23 0.06
CA LYS A 249 10.24 2.42 -0.89
C LYS A 249 9.33 1.33 -1.44
N THR A 250 9.29 1.19 -2.76
CA THR A 250 8.61 0.07 -3.42
C THR A 250 9.53 -0.50 -4.48
N LEU A 251 9.87 -1.77 -4.36
CA LEU A 251 10.62 -2.52 -5.37
C LEU A 251 9.70 -3.51 -6.07
N ILE A 252 9.80 -3.55 -7.37
CA ILE A 252 9.10 -4.50 -8.23
C ILE A 252 10.11 -5.53 -8.71
N LEU A 253 9.91 -6.76 -8.28
CA LEU A 253 10.81 -7.88 -8.52
C LEU A 253 10.12 -8.93 -9.39
N GLN A 254 10.86 -9.52 -10.30
CA GLN A 254 10.40 -10.71 -11.05
C GLN A 254 11.25 -11.92 -10.68
N VAL A 255 10.61 -13.04 -10.41
CA VAL A 255 11.27 -14.34 -10.21
C VAL A 255 11.79 -14.85 -11.56
N ILE A 256 13.07 -15.30 -11.61
CA ILE A 256 13.74 -15.84 -12.82
C ILE A 256 14.12 -17.29 -12.63
#